data_37cacfb43b1e717bc95eb30ab6251758
#
_entry.id   37cacfb43b1e717bc95eb30ab6251758
#
_cell.length_a   1.000
_cell.length_b   1.000
_cell.length_c   1.000
_cell.angle_alpha   90.00
_cell.angle_beta   90.00
_cell.angle_gamma   90.00
#
_symmetry.space_group_name_H-M   'P 1'
#
loop_
_entity.id
_entity.type
_entity.pdbx_description
1 polymer ?
#
loop_
_entity_poly.entity_id
_entity_poly.type
_entity_poly.pdbx_seq_one_letter_code
_entity_poly.pdbx_strand_id
1 'polypeptide(L)'
;MLQVGLTGGIGAGKSAAAARFAAAGALVIDSDRLAREVVEPGTPGLAEVVATFGPDVLSADGSLDRAALGRVVFGDPTARKRLEGILHPLIRARSAELAAAAPPDTIIVNDVPLLVEGGLGSAYHLVVVVDAAPEVRIERLVRDRGMTADDAAARIAAQIDDATRRAAADVVLDNSGAPEALAAAVDALWTDRLVEFEANVRAGRWADKDPLATVVDYDPTWPEQYDRLAARILRRAGLSHRIDHIGSTAVPGLPAKDVVDIMLTVDSLDEADALAEPLTQAGFPRKPGVYQDRPKPPHPGPWEKRMHANADPGRRVNLHVRVAGSPGWRTALLLRDHLRADAADREAYAAIKLANAGRTIDDYLDAKEPFFDELYVRAGAWAARTDWRP
;
A
#
# COMPACT_ATOMS: atom_id res chain seq x y z
N MET A 1 2.34 -6.02 -15.19
CA MET A 1 2.83 -4.62 -15.21
C MET A 1 2.69 -4.01 -13.82
N LEU A 2 3.76 -3.41 -13.33
CA LEU A 2 3.78 -2.69 -12.06
C LEU A 2 3.02 -1.37 -12.17
N GLN A 3 2.14 -1.09 -11.20
CA GLN A 3 1.39 0.16 -11.08
C GLN A 3 1.90 0.92 -9.86
N VAL A 4 2.48 2.10 -10.07
CA VAL A 4 2.99 3.00 -9.03
C VAL A 4 2.10 4.23 -8.97
N GLY A 5 1.59 4.57 -7.78
CA GLY A 5 0.90 5.83 -7.55
C GLY A 5 1.92 6.90 -7.13
N LEU A 6 1.98 8.01 -7.86
CA LEU A 6 2.84 9.15 -7.54
C LEU A 6 1.97 10.32 -7.07
N THR A 7 2.27 10.85 -5.89
CA THR A 7 1.58 12.03 -5.36
C THR A 7 2.54 12.94 -4.59
N GLY A 8 2.03 14.05 -4.08
CA GLY A 8 2.82 15.02 -3.31
C GLY A 8 2.07 16.32 -3.12
N GLY A 9 2.40 17.05 -2.08
CA GLY A 9 1.79 18.35 -1.79
C GLY A 9 2.10 19.40 -2.87
N ILE A 10 1.28 20.43 -2.90
CA ILE A 10 1.51 21.57 -3.80
C ILE A 10 2.92 22.16 -3.55
N GLY A 11 3.70 22.39 -4.62
CA GLY A 11 5.07 22.89 -4.53
C GLY A 11 6.14 21.85 -4.13
N ALA A 12 5.76 20.59 -3.83
CA ALA A 12 6.73 19.55 -3.45
C ALA A 12 7.65 19.08 -4.59
N GLY A 13 7.28 19.32 -5.87
CA GLY A 13 8.12 18.95 -7.01
C GLY A 13 7.73 17.62 -7.66
N LYS A 14 6.49 17.16 -7.48
CA LYS A 14 5.94 15.93 -8.08
C LYS A 14 6.22 15.82 -9.59
N SER A 15 6.05 16.93 -10.34
CA SER A 15 6.30 16.95 -11.80
C SER A 15 7.76 16.69 -12.18
N ALA A 16 8.73 17.10 -11.33
CA ALA A 16 10.14 16.80 -11.56
C ALA A 16 10.42 15.30 -11.35
N ALA A 17 9.84 14.69 -10.32
CA ALA A 17 9.93 13.25 -10.11
C ALA A 17 9.25 12.47 -11.26
N ALA A 18 8.07 12.90 -11.71
CA ALA A 18 7.36 12.30 -12.84
C ALA A 18 8.19 12.35 -14.14
N ALA A 19 8.80 13.49 -14.43
CA ALA A 19 9.71 13.64 -15.58
C ALA A 19 10.94 12.74 -15.47
N ARG A 20 11.49 12.56 -14.26
CA ARG A 20 12.65 11.66 -14.06
C ARG A 20 12.25 10.20 -14.23
N PHE A 21 11.09 9.77 -13.74
CA PHE A 21 10.55 8.43 -14.00
C PHE A 21 10.33 8.19 -15.50
N ALA A 22 9.78 9.16 -16.22
CA ALA A 22 9.62 9.07 -17.68
C ALA A 22 10.98 8.92 -18.39
N ALA A 23 12.00 9.67 -17.97
CA ALA A 23 13.35 9.55 -18.51
C ALA A 23 14.01 8.21 -18.20
N ALA A 24 13.63 7.56 -17.08
CA ALA A 24 14.07 6.21 -16.74
C ALA A 24 13.33 5.09 -17.52
N GLY A 25 12.26 5.43 -18.26
CA GLY A 25 11.51 4.48 -19.09
C GLY A 25 10.09 4.17 -18.60
N ALA A 26 9.59 4.86 -17.57
CA ALA A 26 8.21 4.69 -17.11
C ALA A 26 7.20 5.26 -18.12
N LEU A 27 6.04 4.60 -18.23
CA LEU A 27 4.85 5.24 -18.78
C LEU A 27 4.20 6.08 -17.67
N VAL A 28 4.36 7.39 -17.77
CA VAL A 28 3.71 8.33 -16.83
C VAL A 28 2.31 8.68 -17.32
N ILE A 29 1.31 8.37 -16.49
CA ILE A 29 -0.10 8.68 -16.73
C ILE A 29 -0.53 9.81 -15.79
N ASP A 30 -0.72 11.00 -16.35
CA ASP A 30 -1.17 12.20 -15.62
C ASP A 30 -2.71 12.21 -15.56
N SER A 31 -3.25 11.99 -14.35
CA SER A 31 -4.71 11.95 -14.12
C SER A 31 -5.40 13.29 -14.41
N ASP A 32 -4.73 14.43 -14.17
CA ASP A 32 -5.28 15.75 -14.50
C ASP A 32 -5.35 15.97 -16.03
N ARG A 33 -4.36 15.46 -16.77
CA ARG A 33 -4.39 15.47 -18.24
C ARG A 33 -5.52 14.58 -18.75
N LEU A 34 -5.66 13.37 -18.24
CA LEU A 34 -6.76 12.49 -18.64
C LEU A 34 -8.13 13.08 -18.30
N ALA A 35 -8.29 13.73 -17.14
CA ALA A 35 -9.53 14.42 -16.79
C ALA A 35 -9.88 15.56 -17.77
N ARG A 36 -8.92 16.07 -18.51
CA ARG A 36 -9.17 17.03 -19.60
C ARG A 36 -9.52 16.34 -20.91
N GLU A 37 -8.79 15.30 -21.25
CA GLU A 37 -8.94 14.52 -22.48
C GLU A 37 -10.33 13.87 -22.57
N VAL A 38 -10.82 13.26 -21.50
CA VAL A 38 -12.11 12.55 -21.52
C VAL A 38 -13.36 13.43 -21.67
N VAL A 39 -13.19 14.77 -21.61
CA VAL A 39 -14.26 15.75 -21.84
C VAL A 39 -13.92 16.74 -22.95
N GLU A 40 -13.08 16.35 -23.89
CA GLU A 40 -12.82 17.14 -25.10
C GLU A 40 -14.05 17.12 -26.03
N PRO A 41 -14.19 18.12 -26.92
CA PRO A 41 -15.29 18.17 -27.91
C PRO A 41 -15.44 16.84 -28.66
N GLY A 42 -16.66 16.32 -28.73
CA GLY A 42 -16.98 15.07 -29.42
C GLY A 42 -16.83 13.80 -28.57
N THR A 43 -16.37 13.90 -27.32
CA THR A 43 -16.27 12.72 -26.44
C THR A 43 -17.60 12.38 -25.77
N PRO A 44 -17.86 11.11 -25.47
CA PRO A 44 -19.00 10.69 -24.65
C PRO A 44 -19.02 11.35 -23.26
N GLY A 45 -17.85 11.60 -22.67
CA GLY A 45 -17.73 12.25 -21.37
C GLY A 45 -18.23 13.70 -21.37
N LEU A 46 -17.91 14.49 -22.39
CA LEU A 46 -18.47 15.83 -22.52
C LEU A 46 -19.99 15.79 -22.67
N ALA A 47 -20.50 14.88 -23.49
CA ALA A 47 -21.96 14.72 -23.69
C ALA A 47 -22.67 14.40 -22.36
N GLU A 48 -22.11 13.52 -21.53
CA GLU A 48 -22.67 13.15 -20.22
C GLU A 48 -22.61 14.32 -19.21
N VAL A 49 -21.51 15.09 -19.21
CA VAL A 49 -21.38 16.31 -18.39
C VAL A 49 -22.46 17.33 -18.79
N VAL A 50 -22.65 17.58 -20.09
CA VAL A 50 -23.67 18.50 -20.59
C VAL A 50 -25.08 18.01 -20.26
N ALA A 51 -25.35 16.71 -20.41
CA ALA A 51 -26.65 16.13 -20.03
C ALA A 51 -26.95 16.28 -18.53
N THR A 52 -25.91 16.26 -17.68
CA THR A 52 -26.05 16.33 -16.23
C THR A 52 -26.14 17.77 -15.69
N PHE A 53 -25.38 18.69 -16.28
CA PHE A 53 -25.20 20.07 -15.75
C PHE A 53 -25.81 21.15 -16.66
N GLY A 54 -26.34 20.76 -17.81
CA GLY A 54 -26.95 21.66 -18.77
C GLY A 54 -25.94 22.28 -19.79
N PRO A 55 -26.45 22.92 -20.85
CA PRO A 55 -25.60 23.48 -21.90
C PRO A 55 -24.76 24.70 -21.46
N ASP A 56 -25.12 25.35 -20.35
CA ASP A 56 -24.41 26.51 -19.82
C ASP A 56 -22.97 26.24 -19.35
N VAL A 57 -22.60 24.96 -19.28
CA VAL A 57 -21.23 24.55 -19.03
C VAL A 57 -20.36 24.45 -20.29
N LEU A 58 -20.89 24.83 -21.45
CA LEU A 58 -20.13 24.89 -22.71
C LEU A 58 -19.66 26.30 -23.04
N SER A 59 -18.47 26.40 -23.57
CA SER A 59 -17.96 27.59 -24.24
C SER A 59 -18.60 27.73 -25.64
N ALA A 60 -18.46 28.91 -26.27
CA ALA A 60 -19.02 29.16 -27.59
C ALA A 60 -18.45 28.28 -28.73
N ASP A 61 -17.26 27.70 -28.52
CA ASP A 61 -16.60 26.78 -29.45
C ASP A 61 -17.02 25.29 -29.21
N GLY A 62 -17.95 25.04 -28.29
CA GLY A 62 -18.41 23.71 -27.96
C GLY A 62 -17.50 22.95 -27.00
N SER A 63 -16.42 23.55 -26.48
CA SER A 63 -15.59 22.98 -25.44
C SER A 63 -16.18 23.19 -24.04
N LEU A 64 -15.71 22.41 -23.05
CA LEU A 64 -16.14 22.55 -21.66
C LEU A 64 -15.62 23.89 -21.06
N ASP A 65 -16.53 24.78 -20.65
CA ASP A 65 -16.22 25.92 -19.78
C ASP A 65 -15.98 25.45 -18.35
N ARG A 66 -14.71 25.22 -18.03
CA ARG A 66 -14.27 24.73 -16.70
C ARG A 66 -14.58 25.72 -15.59
N ALA A 67 -14.60 27.02 -15.90
CA ALA A 67 -14.94 28.05 -14.92
C ALA A 67 -16.44 28.03 -14.62
N ALA A 68 -17.30 27.88 -15.64
CA ALA A 68 -18.72 27.72 -15.47
C ALA A 68 -19.06 26.46 -14.68
N LEU A 69 -18.53 25.29 -15.07
CA LEU A 69 -18.71 24.05 -14.36
C LEU A 69 -18.17 24.15 -12.92
N GLY A 70 -17.01 24.79 -12.73
CA GLY A 70 -16.43 25.03 -11.39
C GLY A 70 -17.38 25.78 -10.49
N ARG A 71 -18.04 26.84 -10.98
CA ARG A 71 -19.05 27.58 -10.19
C ARG A 71 -20.23 26.72 -9.76
N VAL A 72 -20.64 25.76 -10.59
CA VAL A 72 -21.74 24.83 -10.25
C VAL A 72 -21.32 23.83 -9.18
N VAL A 73 -20.10 23.29 -9.25
CA VAL A 73 -19.67 22.18 -8.38
C VAL A 73 -18.93 22.63 -7.11
N PHE A 74 -18.38 23.87 -7.09
CA PHE A 74 -17.53 24.31 -5.99
C PHE A 74 -18.29 24.52 -4.67
N GLY A 75 -19.55 24.92 -4.74
CA GLY A 75 -20.40 25.12 -3.56
C GLY A 75 -21.39 23.97 -3.26
N ASP A 76 -21.46 22.96 -4.12
CA ASP A 76 -22.40 21.85 -4.03
C ASP A 76 -21.70 20.48 -3.99
N PRO A 77 -21.58 19.86 -2.80
CA PRO A 77 -20.98 18.53 -2.67
C PRO A 77 -21.71 17.45 -3.49
N THR A 78 -23.02 17.60 -3.73
CA THR A 78 -23.81 16.64 -4.52
C THR A 78 -23.50 16.77 -6.00
N ALA A 79 -23.41 18.00 -6.52
CA ALA A 79 -22.99 18.27 -7.89
C ALA A 79 -21.56 17.77 -8.11
N ARG A 80 -20.65 18.01 -7.16
CA ARG A 80 -19.28 17.51 -7.23
C ARG A 80 -19.24 15.98 -7.31
N LYS A 81 -19.99 15.26 -6.45
CA LYS A 81 -20.06 13.79 -6.50
C LYS A 81 -20.62 13.27 -7.82
N ARG A 82 -21.59 13.97 -8.42
CA ARG A 82 -22.11 13.62 -9.75
C ARG A 82 -21.04 13.76 -10.83
N LEU A 83 -20.30 14.86 -10.82
CA LEU A 83 -19.18 15.07 -11.75
C LEU A 83 -18.09 14.00 -11.59
N GLU A 84 -17.69 13.72 -10.36
CA GLU A 84 -16.73 12.66 -10.04
C GLU A 84 -17.23 11.27 -10.51
N GLY A 85 -18.53 11.01 -10.37
CA GLY A 85 -19.17 9.77 -10.85
C GLY A 85 -19.08 9.60 -12.38
N ILE A 86 -19.09 10.69 -13.14
CA ILE A 86 -18.90 10.69 -14.60
C ILE A 86 -17.42 10.56 -14.95
N LEU A 87 -16.56 11.39 -14.35
CA LEU A 87 -15.16 11.49 -14.76
C LEU A 87 -14.31 10.30 -14.33
N HIS A 88 -14.47 9.80 -13.10
CA HIS A 88 -13.59 8.76 -12.56
C HIS A 88 -13.64 7.44 -13.34
N PRO A 89 -14.80 6.93 -13.80
CA PRO A 89 -14.86 5.75 -14.68
C PRO A 89 -14.13 5.98 -16.01
N LEU A 90 -14.32 7.15 -16.64
CA LEU A 90 -13.72 7.49 -17.92
C LEU A 90 -12.19 7.62 -17.81
N ILE A 91 -11.71 8.30 -16.78
CA ILE A 91 -10.27 8.42 -16.50
C ILE A 91 -9.66 7.02 -16.28
N ARG A 92 -10.31 6.15 -15.49
CA ARG A 92 -9.84 4.78 -15.25
C ARG A 92 -9.80 3.96 -16.54
N ALA A 93 -10.84 4.05 -17.36
CA ALA A 93 -10.90 3.34 -18.64
C ALA A 93 -9.76 3.79 -19.55
N ARG A 94 -9.57 5.11 -19.68
CA ARG A 94 -8.51 5.68 -20.52
C ARG A 94 -7.11 5.34 -20.02
N SER A 95 -6.91 5.35 -18.70
CA SER A 95 -5.65 4.91 -18.08
C SER A 95 -5.38 3.41 -18.37
N ALA A 96 -6.41 2.57 -18.28
CA ALA A 96 -6.30 1.15 -18.60
C ALA A 96 -5.98 0.89 -20.09
N GLU A 97 -6.56 1.68 -21.02
CA GLU A 97 -6.23 1.61 -22.45
C GLU A 97 -4.76 1.96 -22.71
N LEU A 98 -4.27 3.04 -22.10
CA LEU A 98 -2.86 3.42 -22.23
C LEU A 98 -1.91 2.36 -21.66
N ALA A 99 -2.29 1.77 -20.52
CA ALA A 99 -1.54 0.69 -19.91
C ALA A 99 -1.54 -0.58 -20.79
N ALA A 100 -2.68 -0.93 -21.37
CA ALA A 100 -2.81 -2.11 -22.24
C ALA A 100 -2.06 -1.97 -23.57
N ALA A 101 -1.85 -0.75 -24.04
CA ALA A 101 -1.09 -0.46 -25.25
C ALA A 101 0.44 -0.47 -25.03
N ALA A 102 0.88 -0.44 -23.78
CA ALA A 102 2.30 -0.43 -23.44
C ALA A 102 2.91 -1.86 -23.49
N PRO A 103 4.23 -1.99 -23.69
CA PRO A 103 4.93 -3.26 -23.54
C PRO A 103 4.66 -3.92 -22.18
N PRO A 104 4.62 -5.26 -22.09
CA PRO A 104 4.21 -5.98 -20.89
C PRO A 104 5.16 -5.80 -19.69
N ASP A 105 6.38 -5.35 -19.91
CA ASP A 105 7.41 -5.06 -18.90
C ASP A 105 7.46 -3.56 -18.50
N THR A 106 6.48 -2.77 -18.95
CA THR A 106 6.40 -1.34 -18.62
C THR A 106 6.03 -1.12 -17.16
N ILE A 107 6.79 -0.27 -16.49
CA ILE A 107 6.41 0.29 -15.19
C ILE A 107 5.53 1.50 -15.43
N ILE A 108 4.32 1.49 -14.86
CA ILE A 108 3.35 2.57 -15.01
C ILE A 108 3.39 3.43 -13.76
N VAL A 109 3.64 4.73 -13.95
CA VAL A 109 3.61 5.73 -12.89
C VAL A 109 2.37 6.61 -13.08
N ASN A 110 1.39 6.43 -12.20
CA ASN A 110 0.15 7.20 -12.22
C ASN A 110 0.36 8.47 -11.37
N ASP A 111 0.42 9.61 -12.01
CA ASP A 111 0.50 10.92 -11.36
C ASP A 111 -0.90 11.37 -10.92
N VAL A 112 -1.18 11.27 -9.60
CA VAL A 112 -2.49 11.53 -9.02
C VAL A 112 -2.36 12.54 -7.86
N PRO A 113 -2.73 13.80 -8.07
CA PRO A 113 -2.56 14.86 -7.06
C PRO A 113 -3.27 14.58 -5.74
N LEU A 114 -4.49 14.05 -5.79
CA LEU A 114 -5.34 13.77 -4.62
C LEU A 114 -5.40 12.27 -4.29
N LEU A 115 -4.30 11.55 -4.47
CA LEU A 115 -4.23 10.10 -4.25
C LEU A 115 -4.57 9.73 -2.81
N VAL A 116 -4.02 10.45 -1.85
CA VAL A 116 -4.19 10.18 -0.41
C VAL A 116 -5.57 10.65 0.04
N GLU A 117 -5.96 11.86 -0.32
CA GLU A 117 -7.26 12.45 -0.02
C GLU A 117 -8.43 11.59 -0.57
N GLY A 118 -8.23 10.99 -1.73
CA GLY A 118 -9.19 10.10 -2.38
C GLY A 118 -9.14 8.65 -1.89
N GLY A 119 -8.25 8.28 -0.95
CA GLY A 119 -8.09 6.91 -0.47
C GLY A 119 -7.67 5.92 -1.56
N LEU A 120 -6.96 6.38 -2.59
CA LEU A 120 -6.66 5.60 -3.79
C LEU A 120 -5.40 4.72 -3.66
N GLY A 121 -4.67 4.81 -2.55
CA GLY A 121 -3.38 4.10 -2.36
C GLY A 121 -3.45 2.59 -2.58
N SER A 122 -4.56 1.96 -2.18
CA SER A 122 -4.77 0.52 -2.36
C SER A 122 -4.96 0.06 -3.83
N ALA A 123 -5.14 1.00 -4.76
CA ALA A 123 -5.25 0.69 -6.19
C ALA A 123 -3.89 0.40 -6.85
N TYR A 124 -2.80 0.79 -6.19
CA TYR A 124 -1.43 0.71 -6.70
C TYR A 124 -0.62 -0.34 -5.96
N HIS A 125 0.36 -0.93 -6.62
CA HIS A 125 1.31 -1.85 -5.98
C HIS A 125 2.23 -1.12 -5.00
N LEU A 126 2.52 0.15 -5.28
CA LEU A 126 3.39 1.00 -4.47
C LEU A 126 2.95 2.47 -4.60
N VAL A 127 3.00 3.20 -3.49
CA VAL A 127 2.72 4.64 -3.44
C VAL A 127 4.01 5.40 -3.14
N VAL A 128 4.36 6.32 -4.04
CA VAL A 128 5.47 7.26 -3.89
C VAL A 128 4.93 8.64 -3.57
N VAL A 129 5.37 9.21 -2.47
CA VAL A 129 5.08 10.60 -2.09
C VAL A 129 6.33 11.44 -2.30
N VAL A 130 6.22 12.48 -3.11
CA VAL A 130 7.24 13.54 -3.17
C VAL A 130 6.92 14.55 -2.08
N ASP A 131 7.85 14.74 -1.16
CA ASP A 131 7.72 15.63 -0.01
C ASP A 131 8.77 16.74 -0.04
N ALA A 132 8.46 17.88 0.54
CA ALA A 132 9.41 18.96 0.76
C ALA A 132 8.97 19.81 1.95
N ALA A 133 9.92 20.40 2.65
CA ALA A 133 9.67 21.30 3.76
C ALA A 133 8.70 22.43 3.36
N PRO A 134 7.76 22.83 4.22
CA PRO A 134 6.75 23.84 3.89
C PRO A 134 7.36 25.15 3.38
N GLU A 135 8.49 25.59 3.97
CA GLU A 135 9.19 26.81 3.57
C GLU A 135 9.71 26.75 2.13
N VAL A 136 10.28 25.61 1.75
CA VAL A 136 10.76 25.34 0.39
C VAL A 136 9.59 25.32 -0.60
N ARG A 137 8.46 24.77 -0.20
CA ARG A 137 7.22 24.73 -1.03
C ARG A 137 6.68 26.14 -1.24
N ILE A 138 6.61 26.96 -0.18
CA ILE A 138 6.18 28.39 -0.27
C ILE A 138 7.11 29.15 -1.22
N GLU A 139 8.44 29.07 -1.02
CA GLU A 139 9.42 29.73 -1.88
C GLU A 139 9.22 29.37 -3.37
N ARG A 140 9.04 28.07 -3.68
CA ARG A 140 8.79 27.60 -5.05
C ARG A 140 7.49 28.15 -5.61
N LEU A 141 6.41 28.17 -4.82
CA LEU A 141 5.11 28.67 -5.27
C LEU A 141 5.15 30.18 -5.55
N VAL A 142 5.89 30.94 -4.75
CA VAL A 142 6.12 32.39 -4.99
C VAL A 142 6.94 32.58 -6.25
N ARG A 143 8.09 31.92 -6.37
CA ARG A 143 9.03 32.08 -7.49
C ARG A 143 8.44 31.59 -8.81
N ASP A 144 7.82 30.39 -8.83
CA ASP A 144 7.48 29.69 -10.08
C ASP A 144 6.02 29.92 -10.51
N ARG A 145 5.14 30.32 -9.58
CA ARG A 145 3.71 30.54 -9.85
C ARG A 145 3.23 31.96 -9.55
N GLY A 146 4.11 32.85 -9.12
CA GLY A 146 3.79 34.25 -8.82
C GLY A 146 2.77 34.44 -7.69
N MET A 147 2.66 33.46 -6.77
CA MET A 147 1.76 33.57 -5.62
C MET A 147 2.36 34.53 -4.57
N THR A 148 1.49 35.10 -3.72
CA THR A 148 1.97 35.66 -2.46
C THR A 148 2.36 34.55 -1.47
N ALA A 149 3.22 34.84 -0.50
CA ALA A 149 3.59 33.85 0.52
C ALA A 149 2.35 33.40 1.33
N ASP A 150 1.43 34.32 1.63
CA ASP A 150 0.20 34.04 2.37
C ASP A 150 -0.73 33.12 1.57
N ASP A 151 -0.91 33.37 0.27
CA ASP A 151 -1.72 32.50 -0.61
C ASP A 151 -1.09 31.10 -0.73
N ALA A 152 0.24 31.02 -0.83
CA ALA A 152 0.96 29.77 -0.88
C ALA A 152 0.77 28.96 0.42
N ALA A 153 0.94 29.62 1.57
CA ALA A 153 0.73 29.02 2.88
C ALA A 153 -0.73 28.54 3.08
N ALA A 154 -1.71 29.36 2.69
CA ALA A 154 -3.12 29.00 2.75
C ALA A 154 -3.45 27.77 1.89
N ARG A 155 -2.88 27.68 0.68
CA ARG A 155 -3.08 26.51 -0.20
C ARG A 155 -2.43 25.24 0.33
N ILE A 156 -1.28 25.36 0.99
CA ILE A 156 -0.62 24.22 1.66
C ILE A 156 -1.49 23.75 2.83
N ALA A 157 -1.97 24.69 3.66
CA ALA A 157 -2.81 24.37 4.82
C ALA A 157 -4.19 23.80 4.45
N ALA A 158 -4.69 24.06 3.24
CA ALA A 158 -5.95 23.48 2.74
C ALA A 158 -5.83 22.03 2.25
N GLN A 159 -4.62 21.49 2.10
CA GLN A 159 -4.36 20.09 1.76
C GLN A 159 -4.33 19.22 3.02
N ILE A 160 -4.41 17.89 2.82
CA ILE A 160 -4.11 16.93 3.89
C ILE A 160 -2.74 17.23 4.51
N ASP A 161 -2.60 17.05 5.80
CA ASP A 161 -1.33 17.29 6.48
C ASP A 161 -0.21 16.35 6.00
N ASP A 162 1.03 16.82 6.14
CA ASP A 162 2.19 16.12 5.60
C ASP A 162 2.47 14.81 6.35
N ALA A 163 2.11 14.67 7.63
CA ALA A 163 2.27 13.44 8.39
C ALA A 163 1.34 12.35 7.85
N THR A 164 0.06 12.67 7.66
CA THR A 164 -0.92 11.75 7.03
C THR A 164 -0.50 11.36 5.61
N ARG A 165 0.05 12.32 4.84
CA ARG A 165 0.53 12.02 3.49
C ARG A 165 1.72 11.07 3.51
N ARG A 166 2.70 11.26 4.42
CA ARG A 166 3.85 10.36 4.59
C ARG A 166 3.42 8.99 5.07
N ALA A 167 2.47 8.89 6.01
CA ALA A 167 1.94 7.62 6.49
C ALA A 167 1.27 6.78 5.39
N ALA A 168 0.72 7.42 4.35
CA ALA A 168 0.15 6.73 3.19
C ALA A 168 1.21 6.26 2.16
N ALA A 169 2.47 6.67 2.30
CA ALA A 169 3.55 6.36 1.38
C ALA A 169 4.24 5.03 1.69
N ASP A 170 4.59 4.26 0.66
CA ASP A 170 5.58 3.18 0.75
C ASP A 170 7.00 3.71 0.56
N VAL A 171 7.13 4.83 -0.16
CA VAL A 171 8.39 5.55 -0.38
C VAL A 171 8.12 7.04 -0.29
N VAL A 172 8.90 7.72 0.50
CA VAL A 172 8.95 9.20 0.54
C VAL A 172 10.22 9.67 -0.15
N LEU A 173 10.06 10.49 -1.18
CA LEU A 173 11.16 11.16 -1.88
C LEU A 173 11.25 12.59 -1.34
N ASP A 174 12.26 12.86 -0.52
CA ASP A 174 12.52 14.21 -0.02
C ASP A 174 13.09 15.10 -1.14
N ASN A 175 12.42 16.21 -1.38
CA ASN A 175 12.80 17.24 -2.34
C ASN A 175 13.01 18.60 -1.66
N SER A 176 13.47 18.61 -0.42
CA SER A 176 13.80 19.86 0.29
C SER A 176 15.16 20.42 -0.12
N GLY A 177 16.02 19.59 -0.69
CA GLY A 177 17.39 19.94 -1.09
C GLY A 177 17.53 20.33 -2.57
N ALA A 178 18.74 20.09 -3.10
CA ALA A 178 19.08 20.34 -4.48
C ALA A 178 18.31 19.41 -5.44
N PRO A 179 17.95 19.88 -6.67
CA PRO A 179 17.20 19.08 -7.64
C PRO A 179 17.88 17.76 -8.01
N GLU A 180 19.21 17.71 -7.98
CA GLU A 180 20.01 16.53 -8.29
C GLU A 180 19.79 15.42 -7.25
N ALA A 181 19.52 15.78 -5.99
CA ALA A 181 19.22 14.82 -4.94
C ALA A 181 17.91 14.06 -5.20
N LEU A 182 16.86 14.77 -5.62
CA LEU A 182 15.61 14.14 -6.04
C LEU A 182 15.83 13.21 -7.22
N ALA A 183 16.58 13.66 -8.25
CA ALA A 183 16.88 12.85 -9.42
C ALA A 183 17.61 11.57 -9.04
N ALA A 184 18.64 11.66 -8.19
CA ALA A 184 19.36 10.49 -7.70
C ALA A 184 18.49 9.53 -6.87
N ALA A 185 17.59 10.07 -6.04
CA ALA A 185 16.66 9.25 -5.25
C ALA A 185 15.64 8.51 -6.15
N VAL A 186 15.15 9.16 -7.22
CA VAL A 186 14.29 8.51 -8.21
C VAL A 186 15.06 7.41 -8.96
N ASP A 187 16.30 7.66 -9.36
CA ASP A 187 17.13 6.67 -10.05
C ASP A 187 17.41 5.45 -9.17
N ALA A 188 17.76 5.67 -7.92
CA ALA A 188 17.98 4.59 -6.96
C ALA A 188 16.68 3.78 -6.74
N LEU A 189 15.53 4.45 -6.53
CA LEU A 189 14.24 3.76 -6.42
C LEU A 189 13.94 2.93 -7.67
N TRP A 190 14.22 3.47 -8.85
CA TRP A 190 14.01 2.79 -10.12
C TRP A 190 14.85 1.53 -10.24
N THR A 191 16.18 1.66 -10.07
CA THR A 191 17.14 0.56 -10.29
C THR A 191 17.12 -0.48 -9.19
N ASP A 192 17.01 -0.04 -7.92
CA ASP A 192 17.21 -0.92 -6.77
C ASP A 192 15.91 -1.57 -6.30
N ARG A 193 14.74 -1.10 -6.80
CA ARG A 193 13.45 -1.65 -6.36
C ARG A 193 12.44 -1.86 -7.48
N LEU A 194 12.13 -0.82 -8.30
CA LEU A 194 10.97 -0.90 -9.21
C LEU A 194 11.18 -1.87 -10.36
N VAL A 195 12.38 -1.97 -10.93
CA VAL A 195 12.70 -2.88 -12.03
C VAL A 195 12.54 -4.34 -11.59
N GLU A 196 13.08 -4.72 -10.44
CA GLU A 196 12.92 -6.05 -9.88
C GLU A 196 11.46 -6.32 -9.48
N PHE A 197 10.81 -5.34 -8.87
CA PHE A 197 9.40 -5.47 -8.47
C PHE A 197 8.51 -5.73 -9.70
N GLU A 198 8.70 -5.00 -10.80
CA GLU A 198 7.97 -5.24 -12.06
C GLU A 198 8.20 -6.67 -12.57
N ALA A 199 9.45 -7.08 -12.65
CA ALA A 199 9.81 -8.41 -13.14
C ALA A 199 9.16 -9.52 -12.28
N ASN A 200 9.10 -9.33 -10.96
CA ASN A 200 8.47 -10.25 -10.03
C ASN A 200 6.94 -10.26 -10.19
N VAL A 201 6.28 -9.09 -10.28
CA VAL A 201 4.83 -8.99 -10.53
C VAL A 201 4.46 -9.68 -11.83
N ARG A 202 5.16 -9.38 -12.91
CA ARG A 202 4.91 -9.96 -14.24
C ARG A 202 5.10 -11.46 -14.28
N ALA A 203 6.09 -11.97 -13.54
CA ALA A 203 6.39 -13.41 -13.48
C ALA A 203 5.60 -14.16 -12.38
N GLY A 204 4.79 -13.46 -11.57
CA GLY A 204 4.11 -14.07 -10.42
C GLY A 204 5.09 -14.64 -9.38
N ARG A 205 6.25 -14.00 -9.21
CA ARG A 205 7.29 -14.42 -8.27
C ARG A 205 7.33 -13.51 -7.05
N TRP A 206 7.63 -14.09 -5.90
CA TRP A 206 7.96 -13.30 -4.71
C TRP A 206 9.43 -12.85 -4.77
N ALA A 207 9.72 -11.74 -4.07
CA ALA A 207 11.08 -11.24 -3.91
C ALA A 207 11.94 -12.22 -3.08
N ASP A 208 13.22 -12.25 -3.37
CA ASP A 208 14.17 -13.11 -2.68
C ASP A 208 14.25 -12.80 -1.18
N LYS A 209 14.58 -13.80 -0.39
CA LYS A 209 14.72 -13.69 1.04
C LYS A 209 16.18 -13.57 1.44
N ASP A 210 16.46 -12.75 2.44
CA ASP A 210 17.69 -12.83 3.19
C ASP A 210 17.82 -14.24 3.77
N PRO A 211 18.92 -14.98 3.49
CA PRO A 211 19.14 -16.31 4.06
C PRO A 211 19.32 -16.28 5.57
N LEU A 212 19.68 -15.14 6.14
CA LEU A 212 19.94 -14.97 7.56
C LEU A 212 18.79 -14.27 8.28
N ALA A 213 18.68 -14.58 9.57
CA ALA A 213 17.68 -13.97 10.45
C ALA A 213 18.19 -12.63 11.01
N THR A 214 18.12 -11.58 10.22
CA THR A 214 18.44 -10.21 10.69
C THR A 214 17.30 -9.71 11.58
N VAL A 215 17.58 -9.56 12.88
CA VAL A 215 16.65 -9.01 13.87
C VAL A 215 16.96 -7.54 14.08
N VAL A 216 15.94 -6.71 13.99
CA VAL A 216 16.00 -5.25 14.21
C VAL A 216 15.14 -4.87 15.40
N ASP A 217 15.39 -3.69 15.97
CA ASP A 217 14.53 -3.10 16.99
C ASP A 217 13.11 -2.88 16.46
N TYR A 218 12.15 -2.71 17.37
CA TYR A 218 10.77 -2.44 16.98
C TYR A 218 10.67 -1.14 16.18
N ASP A 219 10.14 -1.24 14.97
CA ASP A 219 9.84 -0.08 14.13
C ASP A 219 8.39 0.37 14.39
N PRO A 220 8.18 1.58 14.94
CA PRO A 220 6.85 2.10 15.21
C PRO A 220 5.99 2.31 13.96
N THR A 221 6.56 2.24 12.76
CA THR A 221 5.82 2.37 11.49
C THR A 221 5.28 1.03 10.97
N TRP A 222 5.62 -0.12 11.57
CA TRP A 222 5.06 -1.41 11.14
C TRP A 222 3.53 -1.47 11.12
N PRO A 223 2.78 -0.89 12.07
CA PRO A 223 1.33 -0.82 11.99
C PRO A 223 0.83 -0.10 10.73
N GLU A 224 1.38 1.07 10.39
CA GLU A 224 1.02 1.81 9.18
C GLU A 224 1.39 1.07 7.91
N GLN A 225 2.53 0.38 7.90
CA GLN A 225 2.94 -0.48 6.78
C GLN A 225 1.96 -1.64 6.60
N TYR A 226 1.53 -2.27 7.70
CA TYR A 226 0.49 -3.29 7.67
C TYR A 226 -0.81 -2.74 7.10
N ASP A 227 -1.27 -1.57 7.54
CA ASP A 227 -2.52 -0.97 7.08
C ASP A 227 -2.53 -0.75 5.55
N ARG A 228 -1.43 -0.26 4.99
CA ARG A 228 -1.28 -0.09 3.53
C ARG A 228 -1.33 -1.43 2.78
N LEU A 229 -0.63 -2.43 3.29
CA LEU A 229 -0.59 -3.78 2.70
C LEU A 229 -1.96 -4.46 2.82
N ALA A 230 -2.61 -4.38 3.98
CA ALA A 230 -3.93 -4.94 4.23
C ALA A 230 -4.99 -4.32 3.29
N ALA A 231 -4.95 -3.01 3.09
CA ALA A 231 -5.85 -2.34 2.16
C ALA A 231 -5.69 -2.84 0.71
N ARG A 232 -4.46 -3.11 0.25
CA ARG A 232 -4.18 -3.69 -1.08
C ARG A 232 -4.70 -5.12 -1.21
N ILE A 233 -4.46 -5.93 -0.19
CA ILE A 233 -4.94 -7.32 -0.12
C ILE A 233 -6.46 -7.33 -0.17
N LEU A 234 -7.14 -6.58 0.70
CA LEU A 234 -8.60 -6.52 0.78
C LEU A 234 -9.24 -5.99 -0.50
N ARG A 235 -8.60 -5.05 -1.18
CA ARG A 235 -9.10 -4.54 -2.47
C ARG A 235 -9.23 -5.65 -3.52
N ARG A 236 -8.41 -6.69 -3.46
CA ARG A 236 -8.41 -7.83 -4.40
C ARG A 236 -9.14 -9.05 -3.87
N ALA A 237 -9.01 -9.32 -2.58
CA ALA A 237 -9.69 -10.45 -1.94
C ALA A 237 -11.19 -10.19 -1.70
N GLY A 238 -11.57 -8.92 -1.52
CA GLY A 238 -12.91 -8.49 -1.13
C GLY A 238 -12.89 -7.79 0.23
N LEU A 239 -13.59 -6.66 0.32
CA LEU A 239 -13.59 -5.78 1.51
C LEU A 239 -14.30 -6.38 2.72
N SER A 240 -15.04 -7.48 2.55
CA SER A 240 -15.76 -8.17 3.63
C SER A 240 -14.88 -9.17 4.40
N HIS A 241 -13.70 -9.52 3.86
CA HIS A 241 -12.80 -10.44 4.56
C HIS A 241 -12.20 -9.80 5.80
N ARG A 242 -12.03 -10.61 6.84
CA ARG A 242 -11.23 -10.22 8.00
C ARG A 242 -9.74 -10.35 7.67
N ILE A 243 -8.98 -9.32 8.02
CA ILE A 243 -7.53 -9.29 7.89
C ILE A 243 -6.90 -8.83 9.20
N ASP A 244 -5.82 -9.45 9.62
CA ASP A 244 -5.17 -9.19 10.91
C ASP A 244 -3.65 -9.04 10.74
N HIS A 245 -3.05 -8.05 11.41
CA HIS A 245 -1.62 -8.00 11.66
C HIS A 245 -1.28 -9.05 12.72
N ILE A 246 -0.45 -10.00 12.37
CA ILE A 246 -0.02 -11.09 13.25
C ILE A 246 1.50 -11.12 13.37
N GLY A 247 2.03 -12.11 14.09
CA GLY A 247 3.47 -12.27 14.25
C GLY A 247 4.12 -11.18 15.10
N SER A 248 5.43 -11.10 15.01
CA SER A 248 6.24 -10.28 15.94
C SER A 248 6.13 -8.79 15.69
N THR A 249 6.01 -8.37 14.43
CA THR A 249 5.87 -6.94 14.07
C THR A 249 4.52 -6.35 14.51
N ALA A 250 3.55 -7.23 14.83
CA ALA A 250 2.27 -6.83 15.40
C ALA A 250 2.30 -6.56 16.91
N VAL A 251 3.43 -6.81 17.59
CA VAL A 251 3.57 -6.67 19.05
C VAL A 251 4.45 -5.44 19.34
N PRO A 252 3.89 -4.36 19.91
CA PRO A 252 4.65 -3.15 20.21
C PRO A 252 5.86 -3.41 21.12
N GLY A 253 7.00 -2.82 20.76
CA GLY A 253 8.26 -2.95 21.51
C GLY A 253 9.01 -4.26 21.31
N LEU A 254 8.50 -5.21 20.52
CA LEU A 254 9.16 -6.49 20.29
C LEU A 254 10.14 -6.42 19.12
N PRO A 255 11.46 -6.64 19.31
CA PRO A 255 12.42 -6.73 18.21
C PRO A 255 12.05 -7.90 17.29
N ALA A 256 12.21 -7.71 15.98
CA ALA A 256 11.77 -8.71 15.01
C ALA A 256 12.64 -8.71 13.75
N LYS A 257 12.53 -9.78 12.96
CA LYS A 257 12.91 -9.69 11.55
C LYS A 257 11.96 -8.69 10.89
N ASP A 258 12.50 -7.81 10.03
CA ASP A 258 11.70 -6.81 9.33
C ASP A 258 10.83 -7.47 8.23
N VAL A 259 9.83 -8.24 8.67
CA VAL A 259 8.86 -8.94 7.84
C VAL A 259 7.48 -8.76 8.45
N VAL A 260 6.56 -8.15 7.70
CA VAL A 260 5.17 -7.99 8.15
C VAL A 260 4.41 -9.30 7.93
N ASP A 261 3.97 -9.93 9.03
CA ASP A 261 3.13 -11.12 8.97
C ASP A 261 1.65 -10.70 8.97
N ILE A 262 0.93 -11.06 7.91
CA ILE A 262 -0.49 -10.72 7.70
C ILE A 262 -1.30 -12.01 7.65
N MET A 263 -2.48 -12.02 8.25
CA MET A 263 -3.42 -13.13 8.15
C MET A 263 -4.72 -12.67 7.48
N LEU A 264 -5.01 -13.23 6.32
CA LEU A 264 -6.31 -13.13 5.66
C LEU A 264 -7.17 -14.32 6.10
N THR A 265 -8.36 -14.03 6.60
CA THR A 265 -9.32 -15.03 7.05
C THR A 265 -10.31 -15.34 5.93
N VAL A 266 -10.52 -16.61 5.66
CA VAL A 266 -11.45 -17.16 4.65
C VAL A 266 -12.37 -18.21 5.27
N ASP A 267 -13.44 -18.57 4.58
CA ASP A 267 -14.39 -19.58 5.06
C ASP A 267 -13.96 -21.01 4.71
N SER A 268 -13.12 -21.19 3.68
CA SER A 268 -12.63 -22.50 3.24
C SER A 268 -11.26 -22.43 2.56
N LEU A 269 -10.60 -23.58 2.41
CA LEU A 269 -9.37 -23.66 1.61
C LEU A 269 -9.63 -23.52 0.11
N ASP A 270 -10.82 -23.88 -0.37
CA ASP A 270 -11.22 -23.67 -1.77
C ASP A 270 -11.33 -22.17 -2.07
N GLU A 271 -11.88 -21.39 -1.16
CA GLU A 271 -11.87 -19.93 -1.26
C GLU A 271 -10.46 -19.37 -1.26
N ALA A 272 -9.58 -19.86 -0.35
CA ALA A 272 -8.16 -19.47 -0.35
C ALA A 272 -7.48 -19.77 -1.69
N ASP A 273 -7.81 -20.89 -2.32
CA ASP A 273 -7.29 -21.29 -3.63
C ASP A 273 -7.83 -20.40 -4.75
N ALA A 274 -9.10 -20.00 -4.70
CA ALA A 274 -9.72 -19.06 -5.66
C ALA A 274 -9.10 -17.63 -5.57
N LEU A 275 -8.62 -17.24 -4.41
CA LEU A 275 -7.95 -15.95 -4.21
C LEU A 275 -6.50 -15.90 -4.72
N ALA A 276 -5.92 -17.02 -5.16
CA ALA A 276 -4.51 -17.09 -5.55
C ALA A 276 -4.15 -16.12 -6.68
N GLU A 277 -4.96 -16.08 -7.74
CA GLU A 277 -4.72 -15.19 -8.89
C GLU A 277 -4.97 -13.70 -8.55
N PRO A 278 -6.11 -13.32 -7.93
CA PRO A 278 -6.33 -11.95 -7.48
C PRO A 278 -5.22 -11.39 -6.57
N LEU A 279 -4.71 -12.21 -5.64
CA LEU A 279 -3.62 -11.82 -4.75
C LEU A 279 -2.28 -11.72 -5.51
N THR A 280 -2.01 -12.61 -6.45
CA THR A 280 -0.83 -12.53 -7.32
C THR A 280 -0.82 -11.23 -8.12
N GLN A 281 -1.96 -10.84 -8.70
CA GLN A 281 -2.13 -9.57 -9.41
C GLN A 281 -1.96 -8.33 -8.50
N ALA A 282 -2.20 -8.48 -7.19
CA ALA A 282 -1.94 -7.44 -6.21
C ALA A 282 -0.46 -7.36 -5.77
N GLY A 283 0.41 -8.22 -6.33
CA GLY A 283 1.82 -8.31 -5.93
C GLY A 283 2.08 -9.27 -4.77
N PHE A 284 1.12 -10.17 -4.45
CA PHE A 284 1.27 -11.20 -3.42
C PHE A 284 1.16 -12.61 -4.03
N PRO A 285 2.16 -13.05 -4.79
CA PRO A 285 2.16 -14.37 -5.42
C PRO A 285 2.12 -15.49 -4.39
N ARG A 286 1.42 -16.56 -4.76
CA ARG A 286 1.28 -17.76 -3.93
C ARG A 286 2.59 -18.53 -3.91
N LYS A 287 2.98 -19.01 -2.74
CA LYS A 287 4.06 -19.99 -2.61
C LYS A 287 3.55 -21.39 -2.97
N PRO A 288 4.25 -22.14 -3.81
CA PRO A 288 3.84 -23.49 -4.19
C PRO A 288 3.93 -24.45 -3.01
N GLY A 289 3.09 -25.50 -3.05
CA GLY A 289 3.07 -26.56 -2.05
C GLY A 289 1.99 -26.42 -0.98
N VAL A 290 1.95 -27.40 -0.09
CA VAL A 290 1.05 -27.42 1.06
C VAL A 290 1.80 -26.86 2.26
N TYR A 291 1.25 -25.80 2.83
CA TYR A 291 1.76 -25.17 4.03
C TYR A 291 0.91 -25.53 5.23
N GLN A 292 1.59 -25.86 6.33
CA GLN A 292 0.96 -26.19 7.59
C GLN A 292 1.64 -25.43 8.73
N ASP A 293 0.87 -25.03 9.71
CA ASP A 293 1.43 -24.60 10.99
C ASP A 293 1.78 -25.86 11.81
N ARG A 294 2.73 -25.76 12.75
CA ARG A 294 3.06 -26.86 13.66
C ARG A 294 1.92 -27.06 14.66
N PRO A 295 1.26 -28.24 14.68
CA PRO A 295 0.14 -28.49 15.59
C PRO A 295 0.58 -28.39 17.06
N LYS A 296 -0.31 -27.88 17.91
CA LYS A 296 -0.13 -27.81 19.36
C LYS A 296 -1.25 -28.60 20.03
N PRO A 297 -0.95 -29.33 21.16
CA PRO A 297 -2.00 -30.00 21.91
C PRO A 297 -3.09 -29.04 22.42
N PRO A 298 -4.37 -29.43 22.52
CA PRO A 298 -4.91 -30.76 22.27
C PRO A 298 -5.38 -31.00 20.82
N HIS A 299 -5.00 -30.16 19.87
CA HIS A 299 -5.48 -30.18 18.48
C HIS A 299 -4.48 -30.91 17.56
N PRO A 300 -4.46 -32.25 17.50
CA PRO A 300 -3.62 -33.00 16.59
C PRO A 300 -4.14 -32.86 15.14
N GLY A 301 -3.26 -33.08 14.19
CA GLY A 301 -3.58 -33.09 12.76
C GLY A 301 -3.03 -31.89 12.01
N PRO A 302 -3.14 -31.90 10.67
CA PRO A 302 -2.57 -30.83 9.85
C PRO A 302 -3.35 -29.52 10.06
N TRP A 303 -2.61 -28.44 10.34
CA TRP A 303 -3.16 -27.09 10.38
C TRP A 303 -2.89 -26.39 9.06
N GLU A 304 -3.63 -26.81 8.04
CA GLU A 304 -3.43 -26.33 6.69
C GLU A 304 -3.74 -24.85 6.52
N LYS A 305 -2.96 -24.21 5.65
CA LYS A 305 -3.11 -22.82 5.25
C LYS A 305 -2.61 -22.63 3.82
N ARG A 306 -2.87 -21.47 3.25
CA ARG A 306 -2.17 -21.03 2.05
C ARG A 306 -1.20 -19.93 2.40
N MET A 307 -0.06 -19.92 1.70
CA MET A 307 1.01 -18.94 1.92
C MET A 307 1.23 -18.13 0.67
N HIS A 308 1.30 -16.82 0.86
CA HIS A 308 1.74 -15.88 -0.15
C HIS A 308 2.90 -15.05 0.41
N ALA A 309 3.69 -14.46 -0.48
CA ALA A 309 4.68 -13.46 -0.11
C ALA A 309 4.59 -12.33 -1.13
N ASN A 310 5.07 -11.13 -0.80
CA ASN A 310 5.00 -10.07 -1.79
C ASN A 310 6.15 -10.14 -2.81
N ALA A 311 5.88 -9.54 -3.97
CA ALA A 311 6.80 -9.44 -5.09
C ALA A 311 7.79 -8.26 -4.94
N ASP A 312 7.50 -7.33 -4.01
CA ASP A 312 8.29 -6.13 -3.76
C ASP A 312 9.58 -6.46 -2.99
N PRO A 313 10.77 -6.23 -3.56
CA PRO A 313 12.03 -6.48 -2.87
C PRO A 313 12.25 -5.51 -1.68
N GLY A 314 11.66 -4.31 -1.73
CA GLY A 314 11.83 -3.29 -0.69
C GLY A 314 10.94 -3.48 0.54
N ARG A 315 9.98 -4.42 0.54
CA ARG A 315 9.12 -4.69 1.71
C ARG A 315 8.77 -6.17 1.81
N ARG A 316 9.25 -6.83 2.83
CA ARG A 316 9.02 -8.27 3.03
C ARG A 316 7.70 -8.52 3.76
N VAL A 317 6.89 -9.44 3.21
CA VAL A 317 5.59 -9.84 3.75
C VAL A 317 5.44 -11.34 3.73
N ASN A 318 4.90 -11.91 4.80
CA ASN A 318 4.29 -13.24 4.79
C ASN A 318 2.77 -13.07 4.90
N LEU A 319 2.04 -13.46 3.88
CA LEU A 319 0.59 -13.47 3.90
C LEU A 319 0.10 -14.91 4.14
N HIS A 320 -0.49 -15.12 5.31
CA HIS A 320 -1.08 -16.38 5.73
C HIS A 320 -2.58 -16.35 5.44
N VAL A 321 -3.08 -17.22 4.58
CA VAL A 321 -4.52 -17.37 4.35
C VAL A 321 -5.00 -18.58 5.15
N ARG A 322 -5.88 -18.34 6.13
CA ARG A 322 -6.35 -19.36 7.07
C ARG A 322 -7.87 -19.38 7.14
N VAL A 323 -8.40 -20.59 7.35
CA VAL A 323 -9.84 -20.79 7.54
C VAL A 323 -10.26 -20.28 8.93
N ALA A 324 -11.36 -19.53 8.96
CA ALA A 324 -11.95 -19.02 10.20
C ALA A 324 -12.20 -20.15 11.21
N GLY A 325 -11.88 -19.92 12.47
CA GLY A 325 -12.06 -20.90 13.54
C GLY A 325 -11.07 -22.07 13.52
N SER A 326 -10.20 -22.21 12.50
CA SER A 326 -9.18 -23.26 12.49
C SER A 326 -8.17 -23.08 13.63
N PRO A 327 -7.52 -24.18 14.10
CA PRO A 327 -6.56 -24.09 15.19
C PRO A 327 -5.40 -23.11 14.89
N GLY A 328 -4.85 -23.11 13.67
CA GLY A 328 -3.78 -22.20 13.27
C GLY A 328 -4.22 -20.72 13.23
N TRP A 329 -5.46 -20.45 12.80
CA TRP A 329 -6.05 -19.12 12.85
C TRP A 329 -6.18 -18.61 14.30
N ARG A 330 -6.76 -19.43 15.18
CA ARG A 330 -6.95 -19.09 16.59
C ARG A 330 -5.61 -18.88 17.30
N THR A 331 -4.64 -19.77 17.06
CA THR A 331 -3.31 -19.71 17.70
C THR A 331 -2.56 -18.44 17.31
N ALA A 332 -2.60 -18.04 16.04
CA ALA A 332 -1.91 -16.83 15.59
C ALA A 332 -2.42 -15.56 16.31
N LEU A 333 -3.75 -15.46 16.50
CA LEU A 333 -4.38 -14.35 17.22
C LEU A 333 -4.10 -14.42 18.73
N LEU A 334 -4.22 -15.62 19.31
CA LEU A 334 -3.98 -15.85 20.73
C LEU A 334 -2.56 -15.46 21.15
N LEU A 335 -1.55 -15.92 20.43
CA LEU A 335 -0.15 -15.64 20.75
C LEU A 335 0.19 -14.15 20.57
N ARG A 336 -0.35 -13.51 19.52
CA ARG A 336 -0.23 -12.05 19.32
C ARG A 336 -0.76 -11.28 20.52
N ASP A 337 -2.01 -11.57 20.91
CA ASP A 337 -2.71 -10.80 21.93
C ASP A 337 -2.16 -11.07 23.33
N HIS A 338 -1.74 -12.31 23.60
CA HIS A 338 -1.02 -12.65 24.83
C HIS A 338 0.31 -11.89 24.94
N LEU A 339 1.14 -11.88 23.89
CA LEU A 339 2.42 -11.15 23.89
C LEU A 339 2.23 -9.62 23.98
N ARG A 340 1.09 -9.08 23.55
CA ARG A 340 0.73 -7.68 23.78
C ARG A 340 0.38 -7.42 25.23
N ALA A 341 -0.27 -8.36 25.89
CA ALA A 341 -0.75 -8.23 27.27
C ALA A 341 0.30 -8.59 28.33
N ASP A 342 1.22 -9.51 28.04
CA ASP A 342 2.19 -10.04 29.00
C ASP A 342 3.61 -9.55 28.67
N ALA A 343 4.13 -8.67 29.53
CA ALA A 343 5.46 -8.10 29.35
C ALA A 343 6.58 -9.13 29.57
N ALA A 344 6.41 -10.05 30.53
CA ALA A 344 7.44 -11.04 30.86
C ALA A 344 7.64 -12.03 29.70
N ASP A 345 6.56 -12.53 29.11
CA ASP A 345 6.63 -13.42 27.96
C ASP A 345 7.14 -12.69 26.71
N ARG A 346 6.79 -11.40 26.54
CA ARG A 346 7.33 -10.58 25.46
C ARG A 346 8.84 -10.38 25.58
N GLU A 347 9.35 -10.07 26.77
CA GLU A 347 10.79 -9.90 27.03
C GLU A 347 11.56 -11.22 26.86
N ALA A 348 11.02 -12.33 27.37
CA ALA A 348 11.62 -13.65 27.18
C ALA A 348 11.72 -14.01 25.70
N TYR A 349 10.67 -13.74 24.93
CA TYR A 349 10.67 -13.97 23.49
C TYR A 349 11.66 -13.06 22.75
N ALA A 350 11.78 -11.79 23.17
CA ALA A 350 12.77 -10.86 22.62
C ALA A 350 14.21 -11.38 22.82
N ALA A 351 14.53 -11.85 24.04
CA ALA A 351 15.82 -12.42 24.37
C ALA A 351 16.19 -13.62 23.48
N ILE A 352 15.24 -14.54 23.25
CA ILE A 352 15.45 -15.69 22.36
C ILE A 352 15.73 -15.25 20.93
N LYS A 353 15.01 -14.26 20.43
CA LYS A 353 15.20 -13.74 19.08
C LYS A 353 16.58 -13.12 18.89
N LEU A 354 16.99 -12.27 19.84
CA LEU A 354 18.30 -11.61 19.82
C LEU A 354 19.46 -12.62 19.93
N ALA A 355 19.32 -13.63 20.81
CA ALA A 355 20.34 -14.67 20.98
C ALA A 355 20.52 -15.55 19.71
N ASN A 356 19.54 -15.58 18.83
CA ASN A 356 19.57 -16.39 17.60
C ASN A 356 19.68 -15.53 16.32
N ALA A 357 19.86 -14.21 16.44
CA ALA A 357 20.08 -13.33 15.30
C ALA A 357 21.34 -13.74 14.53
N GLY A 358 21.31 -13.58 13.19
CA GLY A 358 22.41 -13.93 12.29
C GLY A 358 22.50 -15.41 11.94
N ARG A 359 21.67 -16.29 12.49
CA ARG A 359 21.58 -17.68 12.06
C ARG A 359 20.81 -17.82 10.75
N THR A 360 20.88 -19.00 10.13
CA THR A 360 20.00 -19.32 9.01
C THR A 360 18.53 -19.23 9.43
N ILE A 361 17.64 -19.00 8.47
CA ILE A 361 16.20 -18.89 8.77
C ILE A 361 15.68 -20.16 9.46
N ASP A 362 16.09 -21.34 9.02
CA ASP A 362 15.62 -22.62 9.57
C ASP A 362 16.12 -22.82 11.00
N ASP A 363 17.43 -22.63 11.28
CA ASP A 363 17.97 -22.70 12.64
C ASP A 363 17.32 -21.70 13.58
N TYR A 364 17.02 -20.48 13.10
CA TYR A 364 16.32 -19.46 13.86
C TYR A 364 14.87 -19.86 14.19
N LEU A 365 14.18 -20.50 13.27
CA LEU A 365 12.82 -20.99 13.49
C LEU A 365 12.81 -22.15 14.50
N ASP A 366 13.71 -23.10 14.36
CA ASP A 366 13.82 -24.25 15.26
C ASP A 366 14.22 -23.84 16.68
N ALA A 367 15.12 -22.89 16.84
CA ALA A 367 15.51 -22.36 18.16
C ALA A 367 14.35 -21.72 18.95
N LYS A 368 13.30 -21.26 18.29
CA LYS A 368 12.14 -20.65 18.95
C LYS A 368 11.04 -21.65 19.31
N GLU A 369 11.03 -22.82 18.69
CA GLU A 369 9.90 -23.74 18.82
C GLU A 369 9.65 -24.21 20.26
N PRO A 370 10.67 -24.55 21.07
CA PRO A 370 10.44 -24.92 22.47
C PRO A 370 9.75 -23.83 23.29
N PHE A 371 10.13 -22.58 23.06
CA PHE A 371 9.47 -21.45 23.72
C PHE A 371 8.01 -21.32 23.30
N PHE A 372 7.70 -21.52 22.02
CA PHE A 372 6.32 -21.46 21.54
C PHE A 372 5.44 -22.59 22.10
N ASP A 373 5.98 -23.78 22.37
CA ASP A 373 5.24 -24.85 23.01
C ASP A 373 4.80 -24.46 24.44
N GLU A 374 5.71 -23.86 25.20
CA GLU A 374 5.40 -23.35 26.54
C GLU A 374 4.48 -22.12 26.49
N LEU A 375 4.77 -21.16 25.59
CA LEU A 375 3.98 -19.95 25.42
C LEU A 375 2.54 -20.27 25.07
N TYR A 376 2.30 -21.27 24.23
CA TYR A 376 0.96 -21.71 23.87
C TYR A 376 0.12 -22.14 25.10
N VAL A 377 0.74 -22.87 26.02
CA VAL A 377 0.09 -23.30 27.29
C VAL A 377 -0.23 -22.08 28.16
N ARG A 378 0.73 -21.16 28.35
CA ARG A 378 0.53 -19.94 29.14
C ARG A 378 -0.53 -19.02 28.51
N ALA A 379 -0.50 -18.84 27.22
CA ALA A 379 -1.49 -18.05 26.48
C ALA A 379 -2.90 -18.67 26.58
N GLY A 380 -3.01 -20.00 26.54
CA GLY A 380 -4.28 -20.70 26.76
C GLY A 380 -4.86 -20.46 28.14
N ALA A 381 -4.02 -20.52 29.18
CA ALA A 381 -4.41 -20.20 30.54
C ALA A 381 -4.80 -18.74 30.74
N TRP A 382 -4.07 -17.82 30.08
CA TRP A 382 -4.42 -16.40 30.06
C TRP A 382 -5.78 -16.16 29.37
N ALA A 383 -6.02 -16.77 28.22
CA ALA A 383 -7.28 -16.67 27.49
C ALA A 383 -8.49 -17.11 28.32
N ALA A 384 -8.33 -18.23 29.06
CA ALA A 384 -9.38 -18.74 29.96
C ALA A 384 -9.69 -17.78 31.13
N ARG A 385 -8.66 -17.10 31.68
CA ARG A 385 -8.84 -16.13 32.77
C ARG A 385 -9.46 -14.82 32.32
N THR A 386 -9.24 -14.41 31.07
CA THR A 386 -9.66 -13.10 30.55
C THR A 386 -10.90 -13.17 29.65
N ASP A 387 -11.53 -14.34 29.51
CA ASP A 387 -12.59 -14.62 28.52
C ASP A 387 -12.22 -14.12 27.10
N TRP A 388 -10.92 -14.30 26.76
CA TRP A 388 -10.40 -13.85 25.47
C TRP A 388 -11.11 -14.57 24.31
N ARG A 389 -11.49 -13.79 23.31
CA ARG A 389 -12.05 -14.27 22.04
C ARG A 389 -11.31 -13.64 20.86
N PRO A 390 -11.04 -14.40 19.78
CA PRO A 390 -10.32 -13.93 18.60
C PRO A 390 -11.10 -12.91 17.78
#